data_6b306912bb3c5602c229f882fc0988e7
#
_entry.id   6b306912bb3c5602c229f882fc0988e7
#
_cell.length_a   1.000
_cell.length_b   1.000
_cell.length_c   1.000
_cell.angle_alpha   90.00
_cell.angle_beta   90.00
_cell.angle_gamma   90.00
#
_symmetry.space_group_name_H-M   'P 1'
#
loop_
_entity.id
_entity.type
_entity.pdbx_description
1 polymer ?
#
loop_
_entity_poly.entity_id
_entity_poly.type
_entity_poly.pdbx_seq_one_letter_code
_entity_poly.pdbx_strand_id
1 'polypeptide(L)'
;MFCMDRCVSACMAISDMADFSESGPIPTFCDSRIPGWVGSGVDAIIVSEGRDSDAARALYDALSVRGCRVHLIASNVSMLANRTDGAYVEVPSGLDSTEAVAFVLGTLCAIVSDMGLFDARSALRDSASSVAQDRLEVLEAIDGEIIGVYSTTDVRAASRRWADLIKEKIGIPSFSGELPEFDHNELVGWSDPNVHSPGLGIVVLRSCPDGSMPSIIVGHMLEVLEENGRAVTIVDIGSGTPLERDIRSMILGEAAVRRSV
;
A
#
# COMPACT_ATOMS: atom_id res chain seq x y z
N MET A 1 -6.77 -5.05 -11.01
CA MET A 1 -6.30 -5.98 -9.95
C MET A 1 -7.36 -6.05 -8.88
N PHE A 2 -7.59 -7.24 -8.33
CA PHE A 2 -8.56 -7.50 -7.27
C PHE A 2 -7.82 -8.20 -6.13
N CYS A 3 -7.93 -7.67 -4.92
CA CYS A 3 -7.30 -8.25 -3.74
C CYS A 3 -8.33 -8.38 -2.63
N MET A 4 -8.35 -9.53 -1.97
CA MET A 4 -9.38 -9.89 -0.99
C MET A 4 -8.82 -10.07 0.41
N ASP A 5 -7.53 -9.75 0.62
CA ASP A 5 -6.82 -9.98 1.87
C ASP A 5 -5.76 -8.91 2.17
N ARG A 6 -4.81 -9.25 3.05
CA ARG A 6 -3.74 -8.37 3.55
C ARG A 6 -2.76 -7.83 2.49
N CYS A 7 -2.85 -8.30 1.24
CA CYS A 7 -1.97 -7.85 0.15
C CYS A 7 -2.50 -6.61 -0.60
N VAL A 8 -3.53 -5.93 -0.07
CA VAL A 8 -4.13 -4.72 -0.67
C VAL A 8 -3.09 -3.65 -0.98
N SER A 9 -2.16 -3.39 -0.06
CA SER A 9 -1.11 -2.39 -0.24
C SER A 9 -0.20 -2.70 -1.45
N ALA A 10 0.11 -3.96 -1.72
CA ALA A 10 0.88 -4.36 -2.90
C ALA A 10 0.13 -4.03 -4.21
N CYS A 11 -1.18 -4.28 -4.26
CA CYS A 11 -2.00 -3.94 -5.41
C CYS A 11 -2.16 -2.42 -5.58
N MET A 12 -2.27 -1.68 -4.48
CA MET A 12 -2.35 -0.21 -4.50
C MET A 12 -1.06 0.39 -5.05
N ALA A 13 0.12 -0.05 -4.59
CA ALA A 13 1.41 0.46 -5.07
C ALA A 13 1.59 0.32 -6.59
N ILE A 14 1.12 -0.78 -7.16
CA ILE A 14 1.13 -0.96 -8.62
C ILE A 14 0.09 -0.06 -9.30
N SER A 15 -1.08 0.13 -8.68
CA SER A 15 -2.13 0.99 -9.22
C SER A 15 -1.74 2.47 -9.22
N ASP A 16 -1.03 2.92 -8.20
CA ASP A 16 -0.62 4.32 -8.06
C ASP A 16 0.39 4.76 -9.13
N MET A 17 1.04 3.80 -9.80
CA MET A 17 1.84 4.06 -11.00
C MET A 17 1.01 4.44 -12.23
N ALA A 18 -0.30 4.19 -12.23
CA ALA A 18 -1.17 4.50 -13.36
C ALA A 18 -1.19 5.99 -13.71
N ASP A 19 -1.14 6.85 -12.71
CA ASP A 19 -1.15 8.31 -12.86
C ASP A 19 0.15 8.85 -13.48
N PHE A 20 1.19 8.02 -13.54
CA PHE A 20 2.50 8.35 -14.09
C PHE A 20 2.80 7.64 -15.40
N SER A 21 1.84 6.87 -15.93
CA SER A 21 1.97 6.19 -17.23
C SER A 21 1.43 7.09 -18.34
N GLU A 22 2.31 7.54 -19.24
CA GLU A 22 1.93 8.41 -20.36
C GLU A 22 1.18 7.66 -21.48
N SER A 23 1.29 6.33 -21.52
CA SER A 23 0.65 5.52 -22.56
C SER A 23 0.61 4.05 -22.18
N GLY A 24 -0.40 3.33 -22.70
CA GLY A 24 -0.54 1.89 -22.52
C GLY A 24 -1.67 1.48 -21.58
N PRO A 25 -1.77 0.20 -21.23
CA PRO A 25 -2.75 -0.29 -20.26
C PRO A 25 -2.52 0.33 -18.88
N ILE A 26 -3.62 0.74 -18.23
CA ILE A 26 -3.60 1.39 -16.93
C ILE A 26 -3.87 0.33 -15.85
N PRO A 27 -2.89 0.00 -14.98
CA PRO A 27 -3.14 -0.89 -13.86
C PRO A 27 -4.10 -0.21 -12.87
N THR A 28 -5.23 -0.84 -12.60
CA THR A 28 -6.25 -0.30 -11.69
C THR A 28 -6.53 -1.29 -10.57
N PHE A 29 -6.53 -0.81 -9.35
CA PHE A 29 -6.97 -1.58 -8.19
C PHE A 29 -8.48 -1.43 -8.01
N CYS A 30 -9.19 -2.54 -7.86
CA CYS A 30 -10.65 -2.62 -7.82
C CYS A 30 -11.16 -3.36 -6.59
N ASP A 31 -10.54 -3.26 -5.45
CA ASP A 31 -11.01 -3.96 -4.24
C ASP A 31 -11.80 -5.26 -4.58
N SER A 32 -12.98 -5.46 -4.00
CA SER A 32 -13.86 -6.64 -4.25
C SER A 32 -14.97 -6.39 -5.27
N ARG A 33 -15.15 -5.17 -5.75
CA ARG A 33 -16.21 -4.80 -6.69
C ARG A 33 -15.71 -4.79 -8.13
N ILE A 34 -16.36 -5.52 -9.01
CA ILE A 34 -16.05 -5.52 -10.45
C ILE A 34 -16.71 -4.28 -11.09
N PRO A 35 -15.94 -3.29 -11.56
CA PRO A 35 -16.49 -2.13 -12.25
C PRO A 35 -17.22 -2.51 -13.56
N GLY A 36 -18.16 -1.67 -13.98
CA GLY A 36 -18.96 -1.94 -15.17
C GLY A 36 -18.19 -2.01 -16.48
N TRP A 37 -17.03 -1.34 -16.55
CA TRP A 37 -16.15 -1.34 -17.73
C TRP A 37 -15.27 -2.59 -17.85
N VAL A 38 -15.18 -3.42 -16.80
CA VAL A 38 -14.37 -4.65 -16.81
C VAL A 38 -15.09 -5.72 -17.63
N GLY A 39 -14.44 -6.20 -18.67
CA GLY A 39 -15.01 -7.19 -19.60
C GLY A 39 -13.98 -7.71 -20.59
N SER A 40 -14.46 -8.11 -21.78
CA SER A 40 -13.60 -8.65 -22.84
C SER A 40 -12.46 -7.70 -23.21
N GLY A 41 -11.24 -8.26 -23.30
CA GLY A 41 -10.01 -7.49 -23.57
C GLY A 41 -9.34 -6.92 -22.33
N VAL A 42 -9.88 -7.19 -21.13
CA VAL A 42 -9.23 -6.81 -19.87
C VAL A 42 -8.47 -8.01 -19.30
N ASP A 43 -7.19 -7.78 -18.98
CA ASP A 43 -6.41 -8.69 -18.15
C ASP A 43 -6.74 -8.42 -16.67
N ALA A 44 -7.33 -9.38 -15.99
CA ALA A 44 -7.72 -9.29 -14.59
C ALA A 44 -6.77 -10.11 -13.73
N ILE A 45 -6.19 -9.51 -12.69
CA ILE A 45 -5.32 -10.19 -11.73
C ILE A 45 -6.09 -10.33 -10.41
N ILE A 46 -6.31 -11.55 -9.97
CA ILE A 46 -6.88 -11.85 -8.64
C ILE A 46 -5.72 -12.19 -7.71
N VAL A 47 -5.65 -11.47 -6.59
CA VAL A 47 -4.72 -11.75 -5.49
C VAL A 47 -5.51 -12.31 -4.32
N SER A 48 -5.19 -13.54 -3.89
CA SER A 48 -5.84 -14.21 -2.76
C SER A 48 -4.83 -15.10 -2.03
N GLU A 49 -4.18 -14.53 -1.03
CA GLU A 49 -3.18 -15.24 -0.22
C GLU A 49 -3.82 -15.97 0.96
N GLY A 50 -5.02 -15.54 1.35
CA GLY A 50 -5.71 -16.00 2.53
C GLY A 50 -6.54 -17.29 2.36
N ARG A 51 -7.43 -17.52 3.33
CA ARG A 51 -8.26 -18.72 3.41
C ARG A 51 -9.55 -18.66 2.58
N ASP A 52 -9.83 -17.52 1.94
CA ASP A 52 -11.12 -17.29 1.27
C ASP A 52 -11.09 -17.74 -0.19
N SER A 53 -10.90 -19.04 -0.38
CA SER A 53 -10.94 -19.68 -1.71
C SER A 53 -12.30 -19.56 -2.41
N ASP A 54 -13.41 -19.44 -1.68
CA ASP A 54 -14.75 -19.35 -2.24
C ASP A 54 -15.02 -17.96 -2.83
N ALA A 55 -14.57 -16.89 -2.17
CA ALA A 55 -14.69 -15.55 -2.72
C ALA A 55 -13.76 -15.36 -3.95
N ALA A 56 -12.54 -15.87 -3.92
CA ALA A 56 -11.66 -15.88 -5.09
C ALA A 56 -12.27 -16.64 -6.26
N ARG A 57 -12.94 -17.78 -5.99
CA ARG A 57 -13.66 -18.56 -7.00
C ARG A 57 -14.82 -17.78 -7.58
N ALA A 58 -15.66 -17.17 -6.73
CA ALA A 58 -16.80 -16.37 -7.18
C ALA A 58 -16.35 -15.20 -8.05
N LEU A 59 -15.28 -14.54 -7.69
CA LEU A 59 -14.69 -13.45 -8.46
C LEU A 59 -14.13 -13.96 -9.81
N TYR A 60 -13.42 -15.09 -9.80
CA TYR A 60 -12.93 -15.73 -11.01
C TYR A 60 -14.08 -16.06 -11.98
N ASP A 61 -15.13 -16.72 -11.50
CA ASP A 61 -16.28 -17.09 -12.31
C ASP A 61 -16.98 -15.85 -12.90
N ALA A 62 -17.14 -14.79 -12.10
CA ALA A 62 -17.74 -13.53 -12.55
C ALA A 62 -16.91 -12.82 -13.61
N LEU A 63 -15.57 -12.78 -13.49
CA LEU A 63 -14.66 -12.19 -14.46
C LEU A 63 -14.62 -13.02 -15.76
N SER A 64 -14.59 -14.34 -15.65
CA SER A 64 -14.60 -15.26 -16.79
C SER A 64 -15.88 -15.12 -17.61
N VAL A 65 -17.05 -15.00 -16.96
CA VAL A 65 -18.34 -14.75 -17.65
C VAL A 65 -18.33 -13.43 -18.41
N ARG A 66 -17.59 -12.43 -17.94
CA ARG A 66 -17.41 -11.14 -18.63
C ARG A 66 -16.39 -11.18 -19.77
N GLY A 67 -15.71 -12.31 -19.97
CA GLY A 67 -14.72 -12.48 -21.05
C GLY A 67 -13.36 -11.88 -20.71
N CYS A 68 -13.05 -11.67 -19.45
CA CYS A 68 -11.71 -11.25 -19.03
C CYS A 68 -10.73 -12.41 -19.11
N ARG A 69 -9.48 -12.12 -19.47
CA ARG A 69 -8.38 -13.04 -19.23
C ARG A 69 -7.94 -12.92 -17.78
N VAL A 70 -8.03 -14.03 -17.02
CA VAL A 70 -7.82 -13.97 -15.57
C VAL A 70 -6.46 -14.56 -15.19
N HIS A 71 -5.67 -13.78 -14.45
CA HIS A 71 -4.43 -14.20 -13.82
C HIS A 71 -4.67 -14.39 -12.33
N LEU A 72 -3.98 -15.35 -11.71
CA LEU A 72 -4.13 -15.69 -10.31
C LEU A 72 -2.79 -15.62 -9.57
N ILE A 73 -2.75 -14.89 -8.49
CA ILE A 73 -1.68 -14.93 -7.48
C ILE A 73 -2.34 -15.37 -6.18
N ALA A 74 -2.25 -16.67 -5.87
CA ALA A 74 -3.10 -17.19 -4.81
C ALA A 74 -2.50 -18.43 -4.14
N SER A 75 -2.87 -18.65 -2.86
CA SER A 75 -2.61 -19.89 -2.14
C SER A 75 -3.83 -20.80 -2.16
N ASN A 76 -3.61 -22.12 -2.13
CA ASN A 76 -4.68 -23.15 -1.97
C ASN A 76 -5.82 -23.12 -2.99
N VAL A 77 -5.62 -22.55 -4.18
CA VAL A 77 -6.64 -22.51 -5.25
C VAL A 77 -6.27 -23.36 -6.47
N SER A 78 -5.61 -24.49 -6.23
CA SER A 78 -5.18 -25.42 -7.28
C SER A 78 -6.29 -25.81 -8.26
N MET A 79 -7.54 -25.85 -7.81
CA MET A 79 -8.70 -26.10 -8.69
C MET A 79 -8.94 -24.99 -9.72
N LEU A 80 -8.54 -23.76 -9.44
CA LEU A 80 -8.64 -22.64 -10.38
C LEU A 80 -7.43 -22.56 -11.32
N ALA A 81 -6.28 -23.03 -10.87
CA ALA A 81 -5.04 -23.04 -11.66
C ALA A 81 -5.21 -23.76 -13.01
N ASN A 82 -5.99 -24.86 -13.03
CA ASN A 82 -6.27 -25.63 -14.23
C ASN A 82 -7.37 -25.02 -15.12
N ARG A 83 -8.06 -23.99 -14.68
CA ARG A 83 -9.18 -23.35 -15.39
C ARG A 83 -8.79 -21.99 -15.96
N THR A 84 -7.72 -21.37 -15.45
CA THR A 84 -7.31 -20.07 -15.91
C THR A 84 -6.64 -20.13 -17.28
N ASP A 85 -6.97 -19.18 -18.13
CA ASP A 85 -6.32 -18.90 -19.41
C ASP A 85 -5.16 -17.90 -19.26
N GLY A 86 -5.01 -17.30 -18.07
CA GLY A 86 -3.92 -16.42 -17.66
C GLY A 86 -2.80 -17.16 -16.92
N ALA A 87 -1.88 -16.41 -16.37
CA ALA A 87 -0.81 -16.94 -15.52
C ALA A 87 -1.35 -17.32 -14.13
N TYR A 88 -0.81 -18.39 -13.56
CA TYR A 88 -1.03 -18.77 -12.16
C TYR A 88 0.30 -18.74 -11.42
N VAL A 89 0.34 -18.03 -10.32
CA VAL A 89 1.47 -18.02 -9.39
C VAL A 89 0.97 -18.46 -8.01
N GLU A 90 1.50 -19.57 -7.53
CA GLU A 90 1.15 -20.07 -6.19
C GLU A 90 1.90 -19.29 -5.12
N VAL A 91 1.18 -18.70 -4.18
CA VAL A 91 1.76 -18.09 -2.99
C VAL A 91 2.14 -19.20 -2.03
N PRO A 92 3.40 -19.29 -1.59
CA PRO A 92 3.85 -20.33 -0.67
C PRO A 92 3.03 -20.33 0.63
N SER A 93 2.71 -21.51 1.13
CA SER A 93 2.03 -21.65 2.41
C SER A 93 2.96 -21.33 3.59
N GLY A 94 2.40 -20.74 4.65
CA GLY A 94 3.13 -20.48 5.89
C GLY A 94 3.89 -19.16 5.93
N LEU A 95 3.75 -18.32 4.90
CA LEU A 95 4.27 -16.96 4.94
C LEU A 95 3.56 -16.14 6.03
N ASP A 96 4.31 -15.31 6.74
CA ASP A 96 3.71 -14.26 7.57
C ASP A 96 3.16 -13.12 6.68
N SER A 97 2.53 -12.12 7.29
CA SER A 97 1.92 -11.02 6.53
C SER A 97 2.97 -10.20 5.77
N THR A 98 4.16 -10.06 6.31
CA THR A 98 5.28 -9.35 5.70
C THR A 98 5.79 -10.09 4.46
N GLU A 99 6.05 -11.38 4.63
CA GLU A 99 6.56 -12.25 3.57
C GLU A 99 5.54 -12.39 2.44
N ALA A 100 4.24 -12.50 2.77
CA ALA A 100 3.17 -12.60 1.78
C ALA A 100 3.03 -11.31 0.96
N VAL A 101 3.03 -10.13 1.61
CA VAL A 101 2.98 -8.84 0.90
C VAL A 101 4.20 -8.65 0.01
N ALA A 102 5.41 -8.98 0.50
CA ALA A 102 6.63 -8.89 -0.28
C ALA A 102 6.63 -9.84 -1.49
N PHE A 103 6.16 -11.08 -1.32
CA PHE A 103 6.03 -12.05 -2.40
C PHE A 103 5.04 -11.57 -3.47
N VAL A 104 3.85 -11.12 -3.06
CA VAL A 104 2.82 -10.60 -3.97
C VAL A 104 3.30 -9.37 -4.70
N LEU A 105 3.92 -8.40 -4.00
CA LEU A 105 4.47 -7.19 -4.61
C LEU A 105 5.55 -7.53 -5.65
N GLY A 106 6.49 -8.41 -5.32
CA GLY A 106 7.51 -8.89 -6.26
C GLY A 106 6.93 -9.57 -7.49
N THR A 107 5.88 -10.39 -7.29
CA THR A 107 5.16 -11.05 -8.38
C THR A 107 4.43 -10.06 -9.27
N LEU A 108 3.74 -9.08 -8.70
CA LEU A 108 3.07 -8.02 -9.45
C LEU A 108 4.07 -7.17 -10.22
N CYS A 109 5.20 -6.80 -9.61
CA CYS A 109 6.29 -6.08 -10.30
C CYS A 109 6.81 -6.89 -11.50
N ALA A 110 6.94 -8.20 -11.37
CA ALA A 110 7.36 -9.06 -12.47
C ALA A 110 6.33 -9.08 -13.60
N ILE A 111 5.04 -9.26 -13.28
CA ILE A 111 3.95 -9.31 -14.25
C ILE A 111 3.86 -8.00 -15.04
N VAL A 112 3.80 -6.84 -14.35
CA VAL A 112 3.66 -5.55 -15.04
C VAL A 112 4.89 -5.20 -15.88
N SER A 113 6.09 -5.61 -15.45
CA SER A 113 7.31 -5.47 -16.26
C SER A 113 7.27 -6.36 -17.51
N ASP A 114 6.81 -7.61 -17.39
CA ASP A 114 6.68 -8.54 -18.53
C ASP A 114 5.59 -8.08 -19.51
N MET A 115 4.57 -7.39 -19.03
CA MET A 115 3.55 -6.75 -19.86
C MET A 115 4.06 -5.46 -20.55
N GLY A 116 5.26 -5.00 -20.20
CA GLY A 116 5.85 -3.78 -20.77
C GLY A 116 5.17 -2.49 -20.31
N LEU A 117 4.48 -2.50 -19.17
CA LEU A 117 3.79 -1.31 -18.66
C LEU A 117 4.79 -0.29 -18.10
N PHE A 118 5.70 -0.74 -17.25
CA PHE A 118 6.83 0.03 -16.68
C PHE A 118 7.85 -0.92 -16.04
N ASP A 119 9.07 -0.43 -15.81
CA ASP A 119 10.14 -1.26 -15.23
C ASP A 119 10.03 -1.37 -13.69
N ALA A 120 9.02 -2.09 -13.24
CA ALA A 120 8.78 -2.33 -11.83
C ALA A 120 9.85 -3.22 -11.17
N ARG A 121 10.54 -4.08 -11.95
CA ARG A 121 11.63 -4.92 -11.40
C ARG A 121 12.82 -4.09 -10.97
N SER A 122 13.21 -3.08 -11.77
CA SER A 122 14.28 -2.15 -11.39
C SER A 122 13.87 -1.32 -10.19
N ALA A 123 12.66 -0.77 -10.18
CA ALA A 123 12.12 -0.02 -9.04
C ALA A 123 12.19 -0.83 -7.73
N LEU A 124 11.80 -2.10 -7.76
CA LEU A 124 11.88 -3.00 -6.60
C LEU A 124 13.33 -3.22 -6.13
N ARG A 125 14.25 -3.49 -7.07
CA ARG A 125 15.66 -3.75 -6.77
C ARG A 125 16.34 -2.52 -6.18
N ASP A 126 16.13 -1.36 -6.79
CA ASP A 126 16.79 -0.11 -6.41
C ASP A 126 16.27 0.37 -5.06
N SER A 127 14.97 0.24 -4.81
CA SER A 127 14.36 0.56 -3.52
C SER A 127 14.90 -0.36 -2.41
N ALA A 128 14.95 -1.67 -2.64
CA ALA A 128 15.47 -2.63 -1.66
C ALA A 128 16.95 -2.35 -1.32
N SER A 129 17.75 -1.97 -2.33
CA SER A 129 19.15 -1.64 -2.15
C SER A 129 19.36 -0.32 -1.38
N SER A 130 18.50 0.67 -1.59
CA SER A 130 18.60 1.98 -0.93
C SER A 130 18.31 1.88 0.58
N VAL A 131 17.30 1.11 0.97
CA VAL A 131 16.92 0.98 2.39
C VAL A 131 17.99 0.28 3.23
N ALA A 132 18.80 -0.59 2.64
CA ALA A 132 19.91 -1.24 3.34
C ALA A 132 20.96 -0.24 3.84
N GLN A 133 20.96 1.00 3.35
CA GLN A 133 21.88 2.07 3.71
C GLN A 133 21.26 3.10 4.67
N ASP A 134 19.95 3.20 4.73
CA ASP A 134 19.24 4.16 5.58
C ASP A 134 19.10 3.64 7.01
N ARG A 135 19.50 4.45 7.98
CA ARG A 135 19.41 4.11 9.41
C ARG A 135 17.96 4.23 9.90
N LEU A 136 17.52 3.19 10.55
CA LEU A 136 16.18 3.02 11.11
C LEU A 136 15.99 3.74 12.47
N GLU A 137 16.46 4.96 12.61
CA GLU A 137 16.33 5.73 13.87
C GLU A 137 14.88 6.20 14.15
N VAL A 138 13.98 6.01 13.19
CA VAL A 138 12.68 6.68 13.14
C VAL A 138 11.63 6.13 14.10
N LEU A 139 11.77 4.93 14.62
CA LEU A 139 10.65 4.27 15.31
C LEU A 139 10.71 4.21 16.83
N GLU A 140 11.76 4.66 17.44
CA GLU A 140 11.74 4.89 18.90
C GLU A 140 10.76 6.01 19.30
N ALA A 141 10.17 6.70 18.34
CA ALA A 141 9.31 7.88 18.53
C ALA A 141 7.83 7.67 18.22
N ILE A 142 7.37 6.47 17.80
CA ILE A 142 5.94 6.23 17.61
C ILE A 142 5.31 5.95 18.95
N ASP A 143 4.63 6.96 19.49
CA ASP A 143 3.92 6.88 20.78
C ASP A 143 2.45 7.21 20.57
N GLY A 144 1.56 6.45 21.19
CA GLY A 144 0.13 6.68 21.13
C GLY A 144 -0.69 5.44 21.43
N GLU A 145 -1.91 5.63 21.92
CA GLU A 145 -2.90 4.57 22.10
C GLU A 145 -3.61 4.22 20.77
N ILE A 146 -3.63 5.16 19.84
CA ILE A 146 -4.13 5.04 18.47
C ILE A 146 -3.14 5.74 17.55
N ILE A 147 -2.80 5.15 16.41
CA ILE A 147 -1.85 5.73 15.48
C ILE A 147 -2.53 6.05 14.14
N GLY A 148 -2.47 7.31 13.72
CA GLY A 148 -2.80 7.74 12.37
C GLY A 148 -1.55 7.79 11.49
N VAL A 149 -1.57 7.14 10.33
CA VAL A 149 -0.46 7.16 9.37
C VAL A 149 -0.91 7.89 8.12
N TYR A 150 -0.27 9.00 7.81
CA TYR A 150 -0.64 9.87 6.69
C TYR A 150 0.43 9.94 5.64
N SER A 151 -0.02 10.08 4.39
CA SER A 151 0.85 10.29 3.24
C SER A 151 0.14 11.12 2.17
N THR A 152 0.91 11.64 1.23
CA THR A 152 0.34 12.14 -0.02
C THR A 152 -0.22 10.99 -0.86
N THR A 153 -1.17 11.28 -1.74
CA THR A 153 -1.88 10.27 -2.56
C THR A 153 -0.95 9.36 -3.36
N ASP A 154 0.20 9.89 -3.78
CA ASP A 154 1.20 9.15 -4.58
C ASP A 154 2.02 8.10 -3.80
N VAL A 155 1.79 7.98 -2.49
CA VAL A 155 2.40 6.95 -1.61
C VAL A 155 1.39 6.40 -0.59
N ARG A 156 0.12 6.40 -0.94
CA ARG A 156 -0.97 5.91 -0.07
C ARG A 156 -0.88 4.42 0.23
N ALA A 157 -0.30 3.64 -0.68
CA ALA A 157 -0.07 2.22 -0.46
C ALA A 157 0.86 1.97 0.74
N ALA A 158 1.88 2.81 0.89
CA ALA A 158 2.79 2.75 2.03
C ALA A 158 2.10 3.11 3.35
N SER A 159 1.32 4.20 3.41
CA SER A 159 0.61 4.55 4.66
C SER A 159 -0.36 3.45 5.09
N ARG A 160 -1.05 2.83 4.15
CA ARG A 160 -1.88 1.66 4.43
C ARG A 160 -1.08 0.50 5.01
N ARG A 161 0.08 0.17 4.40
CA ARG A 161 0.93 -0.91 4.91
C ARG A 161 1.47 -0.62 6.31
N TRP A 162 1.91 0.60 6.58
CA TRP A 162 2.37 1.00 7.91
C TRP A 162 1.28 0.83 8.96
N ALA A 163 0.06 1.30 8.67
CA ALA A 163 -1.07 1.13 9.59
C ALA A 163 -1.38 -0.36 9.85
N ASP A 164 -1.30 -1.22 8.82
CA ASP A 164 -1.50 -2.66 8.98
C ASP A 164 -0.37 -3.30 9.80
N LEU A 165 0.88 -2.90 9.59
CA LEU A 165 2.03 -3.37 10.38
C LEU A 165 1.93 -3.00 11.86
N ILE A 166 1.56 -1.76 12.17
CA ILE A 166 1.38 -1.31 13.56
C ILE A 166 0.31 -2.16 14.26
N LYS A 167 -0.81 -2.41 13.59
CA LYS A 167 -1.86 -3.30 14.12
C LYS A 167 -1.36 -4.73 14.33
N GLU A 168 -0.70 -5.28 13.33
CA GLU A 168 -0.34 -6.71 13.33
C GLU A 168 0.83 -7.03 14.24
N LYS A 169 1.82 -6.17 14.32
CA LYS A 169 3.09 -6.45 15.01
C LYS A 169 3.20 -5.79 16.38
N ILE A 170 2.65 -4.58 16.54
CA ILE A 170 2.70 -3.82 17.79
C ILE A 170 1.39 -3.98 18.58
N GLY A 171 0.27 -4.27 17.91
CA GLY A 171 -1.04 -4.43 18.55
C GLY A 171 -1.74 -3.11 18.86
N ILE A 172 -1.26 -1.98 18.35
CA ILE A 172 -1.88 -0.67 18.53
C ILE A 172 -2.92 -0.44 17.42
N PRO A 173 -4.16 -0.03 17.74
CA PRO A 173 -5.14 0.39 16.76
C PRO A 173 -4.57 1.50 15.87
N SER A 174 -4.65 1.33 14.57
CA SER A 174 -4.09 2.30 13.63
C SER A 174 -4.92 2.38 12.36
N PHE A 175 -4.83 3.48 11.67
CA PHE A 175 -5.49 3.73 10.40
C PHE A 175 -4.60 4.56 9.50
N SER A 176 -4.91 4.57 8.20
CA SER A 176 -4.20 5.39 7.21
C SER A 176 -5.12 6.46 6.66
N GLY A 177 -4.55 7.62 6.36
CA GLY A 177 -5.22 8.74 5.73
C GLY A 177 -4.37 9.34 4.61
N GLU A 178 -5.01 10.12 3.76
CA GLU A 178 -4.39 10.77 2.61
C GLU A 178 -4.46 12.30 2.74
N LEU A 179 -3.40 12.94 2.31
CA LEU A 179 -3.33 14.39 2.16
C LEU A 179 -3.72 14.75 0.71
N PRO A 180 -4.52 15.78 0.48
CA PRO A 180 -4.97 16.81 1.44
C PRO A 180 -6.30 16.50 2.17
N GLU A 181 -6.94 15.35 1.94
CA GLU A 181 -8.25 15.04 2.51
C GLU A 181 -8.27 15.15 4.05
N PHE A 182 -7.19 14.75 4.70
CA PHE A 182 -6.97 14.92 6.13
C PHE A 182 -7.19 16.36 6.62
N ASP A 183 -6.71 17.36 5.88
CA ASP A 183 -6.79 18.77 6.27
C ASP A 183 -8.24 19.25 6.39
N HIS A 184 -9.14 18.66 5.63
CA HIS A 184 -10.53 19.07 5.59
C HIS A 184 -11.40 18.45 6.69
N ASN A 185 -11.09 17.23 7.10
CA ASN A 185 -11.96 16.45 7.97
C ASN A 185 -11.35 16.18 9.34
N GLU A 186 -10.15 15.68 9.37
CA GLU A 186 -9.57 15.13 10.59
C GLU A 186 -8.73 16.16 11.35
N LEU A 187 -7.99 17.01 10.65
CA LEU A 187 -7.15 18.04 11.27
C LEU A 187 -7.95 18.97 12.18
N VAL A 188 -9.17 19.34 11.76
CA VAL A 188 -10.08 20.18 12.54
C VAL A 188 -10.42 19.52 13.88
N GLY A 189 -10.72 18.22 13.88
CA GLY A 189 -11.02 17.50 15.10
C GLY A 189 -9.80 17.28 16.00
N TRP A 190 -8.63 17.09 15.41
CA TRP A 190 -7.41 16.77 16.16
C TRP A 190 -6.66 18.01 16.65
N SER A 191 -6.89 19.15 16.03
CA SER A 191 -6.37 20.43 16.50
C SER A 191 -7.20 21.06 17.61
N ASP A 192 -8.44 20.60 17.87
CA ASP A 192 -9.25 21.12 18.96
C ASP A 192 -8.73 20.59 20.32
N PRO A 193 -8.24 21.45 21.21
CA PRO A 193 -7.73 21.04 22.52
C PRO A 193 -8.84 20.50 23.46
N ASN A 194 -10.11 20.73 23.12
CA ASN A 194 -11.26 20.25 23.89
C ASN A 194 -11.73 18.85 23.43
N VAL A 195 -11.27 18.37 22.31
CA VAL A 195 -11.56 17.01 21.87
C VAL A 195 -10.71 16.03 22.65
N HIS A 196 -11.38 15.16 23.39
CA HIS A 196 -10.73 14.04 24.07
C HIS A 196 -10.22 13.02 23.06
N SER A 197 -9.05 13.26 22.49
CA SER A 197 -8.25 12.25 21.79
C SER A 197 -6.94 12.04 22.53
N PRO A 198 -6.99 11.55 23.80
CA PRO A 198 -5.78 11.21 24.51
C PRO A 198 -5.08 10.08 23.78
N GLY A 199 -3.79 10.18 23.63
CA GLY A 199 -2.97 9.09 23.10
C GLY A 199 -3.02 8.91 21.56
N LEU A 200 -3.45 9.92 20.79
CA LEU A 200 -3.30 9.87 19.32
C LEU A 200 -1.86 10.20 18.92
N GLY A 201 -1.17 9.23 18.36
CA GLY A 201 0.10 9.41 17.67
C GLY A 201 -0.10 9.63 16.18
N ILE A 202 0.70 10.48 15.57
CA ILE A 202 0.61 10.81 14.14
C ILE A 202 1.95 10.50 13.48
N VAL A 203 1.90 9.72 12.41
CA VAL A 203 3.05 9.42 11.55
C VAL A 203 2.78 9.99 10.17
N VAL A 204 3.70 10.79 9.65
CA VAL A 204 3.62 11.38 8.32
C VAL A 204 4.72 10.81 7.43
N LEU A 205 4.34 10.10 6.40
CA LEU A 205 5.26 9.61 5.36
C LEU A 205 5.47 10.73 4.33
N ARG A 206 6.61 11.40 4.39
CA ARG A 206 6.92 12.53 3.54
C ARG A 206 7.72 12.10 2.31
N SER A 207 7.15 12.33 1.11
CA SER A 207 7.74 11.91 -0.16
C SER A 207 8.07 13.05 -1.12
N CYS A 208 7.65 14.27 -0.80
CA CYS A 208 7.64 15.38 -1.73
C CYS A 208 8.89 16.26 -1.61
N PRO A 209 9.38 16.81 -2.75
CA PRO A 209 10.44 17.81 -2.74
C PRO A 209 9.98 19.09 -2.01
N ASP A 210 10.90 19.75 -1.34
CA ASP A 210 10.64 21.04 -0.69
C ASP A 210 10.10 22.07 -1.70
N GLY A 211 9.11 22.85 -1.26
CA GLY A 211 8.45 23.86 -2.09
C GLY A 211 7.41 23.36 -3.10
N SER A 212 7.19 22.06 -3.18
CA SER A 212 6.05 21.50 -3.94
C SER A 212 4.72 21.73 -3.22
N MET A 213 3.60 21.71 -3.95
CA MET A 213 2.27 21.84 -3.32
C MET A 213 2.03 20.82 -2.20
N PRO A 214 2.34 19.52 -2.39
CA PRO A 214 2.23 18.56 -1.30
C PRO A 214 3.11 18.89 -0.10
N SER A 215 4.34 19.40 -0.30
CA SER A 215 5.23 19.82 0.77
C SER A 215 4.66 21.00 1.57
N ILE A 216 4.02 21.96 0.89
CA ILE A 216 3.37 23.12 1.54
C ILE A 216 2.19 22.63 2.40
N ILE A 217 1.37 21.73 1.89
CA ILE A 217 0.22 21.15 2.62
C ILE A 217 0.71 20.41 3.86
N VAL A 218 1.73 19.54 3.72
CA VAL A 218 2.33 18.83 4.85
C VAL A 218 2.89 19.82 5.88
N GLY A 219 3.59 20.88 5.43
CA GLY A 219 4.12 21.91 6.31
C GLY A 219 3.05 22.60 7.14
N HIS A 220 1.96 23.05 6.50
CA HIS A 220 0.84 23.67 7.19
C HIS A 220 0.16 22.75 8.20
N MET A 221 -0.04 21.48 7.83
CA MET A 221 -0.58 20.47 8.75
C MET A 221 0.30 20.31 9.99
N LEU A 222 1.62 20.22 9.80
CA LEU A 222 2.58 20.07 10.89
C LEU A 222 2.54 21.28 11.85
N GLU A 223 2.53 22.50 11.30
CA GLU A 223 2.40 23.74 12.10
C GLU A 223 1.15 23.71 12.98
N VAL A 224 -0.01 23.38 12.39
CA VAL A 224 -1.28 23.31 13.13
C VAL A 224 -1.24 22.23 14.23
N LEU A 225 -0.68 21.06 13.96
CA LEU A 225 -0.59 20.00 14.95
C LEU A 225 0.37 20.33 16.10
N GLU A 226 1.52 20.91 15.78
CA GLU A 226 2.52 21.34 16.77
C GLU A 226 1.98 22.47 17.67
N GLU A 227 1.31 23.48 17.10
CA GLU A 227 0.66 24.56 17.85
C GLU A 227 -0.38 24.05 18.84
N ASN A 228 -1.00 22.91 18.55
CA ASN A 228 -1.98 22.25 19.42
C ASN A 228 -1.36 21.13 20.29
N GLY A 229 -0.03 21.06 20.36
CA GLY A 229 0.71 20.14 21.26
C GLY A 229 0.61 18.68 20.86
N ARG A 230 0.36 18.37 19.58
CA ARG A 230 0.33 17.01 19.05
C ARG A 230 1.73 16.53 18.69
N ALA A 231 2.08 15.35 19.15
CA ALA A 231 3.32 14.69 18.74
C ALA A 231 3.18 14.14 17.32
N VAL A 232 4.09 14.52 16.42
CA VAL A 232 4.12 14.05 15.04
C VAL A 232 5.47 13.45 14.73
N THR A 233 5.48 12.23 14.21
CA THR A 233 6.68 11.56 13.71
C THR A 233 6.72 11.69 12.19
N ILE A 234 7.77 12.33 11.66
CA ILE A 234 7.96 12.49 10.23
C ILE A 234 8.94 11.43 9.73
N VAL A 235 8.53 10.69 8.71
CA VAL A 235 9.37 9.71 8.03
C VAL A 235 9.65 10.18 6.62
N ASP A 236 10.88 10.61 6.35
CA ASP A 236 11.32 10.96 5.01
C ASP A 236 11.59 9.69 4.19
N ILE A 237 10.81 9.49 3.13
CA ILE A 237 10.94 8.34 2.23
C ILE A 237 11.74 8.64 0.96
N GLY A 238 12.24 9.86 0.84
CA GLY A 238 13.13 10.29 -0.24
C GLY A 238 12.46 10.47 -1.59
N SER A 239 13.27 10.70 -2.63
CA SER A 239 12.84 10.92 -4.01
C SER A 239 12.74 9.63 -4.81
N GLY A 240 12.13 9.68 -5.98
CA GLY A 240 11.96 8.57 -6.91
C GLY A 240 10.55 8.52 -7.52
N THR A 241 10.26 7.50 -8.29
CA THR A 241 8.90 7.22 -8.77
C THR A 241 7.98 6.86 -7.60
N PRO A 242 6.66 6.99 -7.74
CA PRO A 242 5.73 6.57 -6.68
C PRO A 242 5.97 5.14 -6.20
N LEU A 243 6.16 4.21 -7.13
CA LEU A 243 6.43 2.81 -6.79
C LEU A 243 7.72 2.63 -5.98
N GLU A 244 8.81 3.32 -6.35
CA GLU A 244 10.06 3.27 -5.59
C GLU A 244 9.89 3.81 -4.17
N ARG A 245 9.14 4.89 -4.03
CA ARG A 245 8.85 5.50 -2.72
C ARG A 245 7.96 4.61 -1.87
N ASP A 246 6.89 4.03 -2.44
CA ASP A 246 6.03 3.06 -1.76
C ASP A 246 6.83 1.85 -1.29
N ILE A 247 7.60 1.22 -2.17
CA ILE A 247 8.41 0.04 -1.83
C ILE A 247 9.40 0.37 -0.72
N ARG A 248 10.13 1.48 -0.85
CA ARG A 248 11.10 1.92 0.16
C ARG A 248 10.43 2.14 1.51
N SER A 249 9.31 2.86 1.51
CA SER A 249 8.55 3.12 2.74
C SER A 249 8.00 1.85 3.37
N MET A 250 7.49 0.89 2.58
CA MET A 250 7.03 -0.40 3.09
C MET A 250 8.18 -1.17 3.76
N ILE A 251 9.36 -1.20 3.15
CA ILE A 251 10.54 -1.87 3.71
C ILE A 251 10.99 -1.18 5.01
N LEU A 252 10.98 0.15 5.05
CA LEU A 252 11.27 0.92 6.27
C LEU A 252 10.29 0.57 7.38
N GLY A 253 9.00 0.51 7.11
CA GLY A 253 7.97 0.13 8.07
C GLY A 253 8.18 -1.27 8.65
N GLU A 254 8.46 -2.24 7.78
CA GLU A 254 8.75 -3.62 8.21
C GLU A 254 9.97 -3.72 9.14
N ALA A 255 11.04 -3.04 8.76
CA ALA A 255 12.27 -3.07 9.54
C ALA A 255 12.10 -2.38 10.90
N ALA A 256 11.30 -1.37 10.92
CA ALA A 256 11.01 -0.53 12.05
C ALA A 256 10.19 -1.26 13.13
N VAL A 257 9.11 -1.90 12.71
CA VAL A 257 8.25 -2.68 13.60
C VAL A 257 8.98 -3.89 14.21
N ARG A 258 9.91 -4.53 13.48
CA ARG A 258 10.73 -5.64 14.01
C ARG A 258 11.63 -5.25 15.19
N ARG A 259 11.93 -3.97 15.39
CA ARG A 259 12.74 -3.49 16.51
C ARG A 259 11.92 -3.14 17.76
N SER A 260 10.61 -2.96 17.59
CA SER A 260 9.69 -2.59 18.68
C SER A 260 9.12 -3.82 19.41
N VAL A 261 9.39 -5.03 18.91
CA VAL A 261 9.05 -6.33 19.48
C VAL A 261 10.31 -7.01 20.03
#